data_d08bf7c22929ac16d95b1ddb83a74755
#
_entry.id   d08bf7c22929ac16d95b1ddb83a74755
#
_cell.length_a   1.000
_cell.length_b   1.000
_cell.length_c   1.000
_cell.angle_alpha   90.00
_cell.angle_beta   90.00
_cell.angle_gamma   90.00
#
_symmetry.space_group_name_H-M   'P 1'
#
loop_
_entity.id
_entity.type
_entity.pdbx_description
1 polymer ?
#
loop_
_entity_poly.entity_id
_entity_poly.type
_entity_poly.pdbx_seq_one_letter_code
_entity_poly.pdbx_strand_id
1 'polypeptide(L)'
;VLQVRTATVLQVGDGNRNYAVALACIRVEQTAEPAAQAWLRQELPRRSRVNLRPLGQRDGLLLARVRRLDSDTDLGAGLIAAGLAEPDPAAPAGCPA
;
A
#
# COMPACT_ATOMS: atom_id res chain seq x y z
N VAL A 1 -5.99 2.02 -9.36
CA VAL A 1 -6.15 2.76 -8.10
C VAL A 1 -7.11 3.90 -8.29
N LEU A 2 -8.17 3.94 -7.51
CA LEU A 2 -9.16 5.00 -7.57
C LEU A 2 -8.78 6.17 -6.69
N GLN A 3 -8.20 5.90 -5.52
CA GLN A 3 -7.87 6.92 -4.55
C GLN A 3 -6.85 6.40 -3.55
N VAL A 4 -5.93 7.26 -3.15
CA VAL A 4 -5.08 7.05 -1.97
C VAL A 4 -5.82 7.66 -0.79
N ARG A 5 -6.31 6.84 0.13
CA ARG A 5 -7.13 7.32 1.25
C ARG A 5 -6.29 7.80 2.43
N THR A 6 -5.27 7.01 2.77
CA THR A 6 -4.32 7.36 3.83
C THR A 6 -2.92 6.93 3.40
N ALA A 7 -1.94 7.09 4.28
CA ALA A 7 -0.58 6.65 4.03
C ALA A 7 -0.45 5.12 3.83
N THR A 8 -1.45 4.35 4.25
CA THR A 8 -1.40 2.89 4.18
C THR A 8 -2.65 2.26 3.58
N VAL A 9 -3.66 3.05 3.18
CA VAL A 9 -4.92 2.51 2.66
C VAL A 9 -5.21 3.09 1.30
N LEU A 10 -5.45 2.20 0.34
CA LEU A 10 -5.81 2.54 -1.03
C LEU A 10 -7.24 2.09 -1.31
N GLN A 11 -7.92 2.84 -2.18
CA GLN A 11 -9.17 2.40 -2.78
C GLN A 11 -8.87 1.88 -4.16
N VAL A 12 -9.14 0.61 -4.41
CA VAL A 12 -8.84 -0.06 -5.68
C VAL A 12 -10.13 -0.54 -6.31
N GLY A 13 -10.28 -0.26 -7.60
CA GLY A 13 -11.43 -0.72 -8.37
C GLY A 13 -11.08 -1.88 -9.27
N ASP A 14 -12.00 -2.85 -9.39
CA ASP A 14 -11.90 -3.98 -10.29
C ASP A 14 -13.29 -4.25 -10.89
N GLY A 15 -13.49 -3.85 -12.12
CA GLY A 15 -14.81 -3.91 -12.75
C GLY A 15 -15.80 -3.05 -11.99
N ASN A 16 -16.88 -3.66 -11.49
CA ASN A 16 -17.91 -2.97 -10.71
C ASN A 16 -17.68 -2.98 -9.21
N ARG A 17 -16.52 -3.48 -8.77
CA ARG A 17 -16.23 -3.63 -7.35
C ARG A 17 -15.15 -2.66 -6.91
N ASN A 18 -15.27 -2.22 -5.66
CA ASN A 18 -14.27 -1.40 -4.97
C ASN A 18 -13.74 -2.14 -3.76
N TYR A 19 -12.45 -2.03 -3.54
CA TYR A 19 -11.80 -2.63 -2.39
C TYR A 19 -11.01 -1.59 -1.64
N ALA A 20 -11.15 -1.58 -0.32
CA ALA A 20 -10.21 -0.85 0.53
C ALA A 20 -9.07 -1.81 0.86
N VAL A 21 -7.85 -1.42 0.49
CA VAL A 21 -6.66 -2.25 0.62
C VAL A 21 -5.67 -1.58 1.54
N ALA A 22 -5.27 -2.28 2.60
CA ALA A 22 -4.19 -1.83 3.47
C ALA A 22 -2.88 -2.41 2.98
N LEU A 23 -1.84 -1.57 2.92
CA LEU A 23 -0.51 -2.02 2.51
C LEU A 23 0.07 -2.94 3.57
N ALA A 24 0.42 -4.16 3.16
CA ALA A 24 0.99 -5.16 4.04
C ALA A 24 2.47 -4.92 4.27
N CYS A 25 3.00 -5.50 5.34
CA CYS A 25 4.44 -5.61 5.62
C CYS A 25 5.09 -4.31 6.10
N ILE A 26 4.35 -3.22 6.20
CA ILE A 26 4.92 -1.93 6.59
C ILE A 26 4.11 -1.28 7.70
N ARG A 27 4.75 -0.35 8.39
CA ARG A 27 4.15 0.51 9.38
C ARG A 27 4.61 1.95 9.11
N VAL A 28 3.67 2.89 9.16
CA VAL A 28 3.95 4.31 8.97
C VAL A 28 3.71 5.04 10.29
N GLU A 29 4.73 5.74 10.78
CA GLU A 29 4.61 6.57 11.96
C GLU A 29 3.64 7.73 11.70
N GLN A 30 2.92 8.15 12.74
CA GLN A 30 1.95 9.23 12.61
C GLN A 30 2.59 10.51 12.07
N THR A 31 3.81 10.80 12.50
CA THR A 31 4.53 12.00 12.06
C THR A 31 4.93 11.94 10.59
N ALA A 32 5.10 10.75 10.03
CA ALA A 32 5.47 10.55 8.63
C ALA A 32 4.24 10.42 7.71
N GLU A 33 3.05 10.32 8.25
CA GLU A 33 1.86 10.00 7.46
C GLU A 33 1.58 11.00 6.34
N PRO A 34 1.63 12.33 6.55
CA PRO A 34 1.39 13.26 5.46
C PRO A 34 2.38 13.09 4.30
N ALA A 35 3.66 12.91 4.61
CA ALA A 35 4.68 12.71 3.58
C ALA A 35 4.51 11.38 2.86
N ALA A 36 4.18 10.32 3.59
CA ALA A 36 3.93 9.00 2.99
C ALA A 36 2.71 9.03 2.07
N GLN A 37 1.65 9.71 2.48
CA GLN A 37 0.46 9.86 1.65
C GLN A 37 0.76 10.62 0.37
N ALA A 38 1.54 11.70 0.47
CA ALA A 38 1.95 12.48 -0.70
C ALA A 38 2.80 11.64 -1.65
N TRP A 39 3.70 10.82 -1.10
CA TRP A 39 4.53 9.92 -1.89
C TRP A 39 3.67 8.91 -2.65
N LEU A 40 2.69 8.30 -1.98
CA LEU A 40 1.79 7.35 -2.62
C LEU A 40 0.98 8.01 -3.74
N ARG A 41 0.49 9.22 -3.52
CA ARG A 41 -0.26 9.95 -4.56
C ARG A 41 0.60 10.25 -5.77
N GLN A 42 1.87 10.54 -5.57
CA GLN A 42 2.81 10.79 -6.65
C GLN A 42 3.11 9.51 -7.42
N GLU A 43 3.29 8.38 -6.72
CA GLU A 43 3.59 7.09 -7.34
C GLU A 43 2.36 6.45 -7.99
N LEU A 44 1.17 6.80 -7.51
CA LEU A 44 -0.09 6.22 -7.98
C LEU A 44 -1.02 7.33 -8.47
N PRO A 45 -0.72 7.92 -9.63
CA PRO A 45 -1.67 8.82 -10.25
C PRO A 45 -3.00 8.12 -10.46
N ARG A 46 -4.05 8.91 -10.62
CA ARG A 46 -5.39 8.36 -10.82
C ARG A 46 -5.38 7.34 -11.96
N ARG A 47 -6.05 6.20 -11.75
CA ARG A 47 -6.16 5.08 -12.69
C ARG A 47 -4.87 4.29 -12.86
N SER A 48 -3.92 4.42 -11.97
CA SER A 48 -2.74 3.56 -11.96
C SER A 48 -3.16 2.11 -11.79
N ARG A 49 -2.53 1.21 -12.53
CA ARG A 49 -2.77 -0.22 -12.42
C ARG A 49 -1.79 -0.83 -11.45
N VAL A 50 -2.30 -1.68 -10.58
CA VAL A 50 -1.51 -2.35 -9.57
C VAL A 50 -1.83 -3.83 -9.54
N ASN A 51 -0.87 -4.61 -9.07
CA ASN A 51 -1.05 -6.02 -8.79
C ASN A 51 -1.12 -6.18 -7.28
N LEU A 52 -2.15 -6.89 -6.80
CA LEU A 52 -2.35 -7.14 -5.38
C LEU A 52 -1.96 -8.56 -5.04
N ARG A 53 -1.19 -8.72 -3.98
CA ARG A 53 -0.88 -10.03 -3.41
C ARG A 53 -1.51 -10.09 -2.02
N PRO A 54 -2.72 -10.66 -1.89
CA PRO A 54 -3.41 -10.69 -0.61
C PRO A 54 -2.66 -11.56 0.40
N LEU A 55 -2.55 -11.06 1.63
CA LEU A 55 -1.94 -11.78 2.74
C LEU A 55 -2.92 -12.03 3.89
N GLY A 56 -4.10 -11.42 3.84
CA GLY A 56 -5.11 -11.59 4.88
C GLY A 56 -6.03 -10.39 4.97
N GLN A 57 -6.66 -10.24 6.12
CA GLN A 57 -7.55 -9.12 6.41
C GLN A 57 -7.19 -8.53 7.76
N ARG A 58 -7.41 -7.22 7.90
CA ARG A 58 -7.21 -6.50 9.16
C ARG A 58 -8.26 -5.41 9.24
N ASP A 59 -9.06 -5.42 10.33
CA ASP A 59 -10.07 -4.39 10.60
C ASP A 59 -11.01 -4.16 9.40
N GLY A 60 -11.41 -5.24 8.73
CA GLY A 60 -12.30 -5.17 7.58
C GLY A 60 -11.63 -4.76 6.27
N LEU A 61 -10.33 -4.52 6.29
CA LEU A 61 -9.56 -4.16 5.11
C LEU A 61 -8.84 -5.39 4.54
N LEU A 62 -8.70 -5.44 3.22
CA LEU A 62 -7.85 -6.42 2.58
C LEU A 62 -6.39 -6.03 2.84
N LEU A 63 -5.64 -6.91 3.48
CA LEU A 63 -4.22 -6.70 3.71
C LEU A 63 -3.45 -7.32 2.56
N ALA A 64 -2.71 -6.51 1.80
CA ALA A 64 -2.04 -6.99 0.59
C ALA A 64 -0.74 -6.25 0.33
N ARG A 65 0.19 -6.95 -0.33
CA ARG A 65 1.31 -6.30 -0.96
C ARG A 65 0.83 -5.71 -2.29
N VAL A 66 1.24 -4.49 -2.58
CA VAL A 66 0.80 -3.77 -3.77
C VAL A 66 2.01 -3.41 -4.63
N ARG A 67 1.94 -3.78 -5.90
CA ARG A 67 3.01 -3.53 -6.86
C ARG A 67 2.46 -2.79 -8.06
N ARG A 68 3.14 -1.75 -8.53
CA ARG A 68 2.79 -1.08 -9.77
C ARG A 68 3.11 -1.98 -10.96
N LEU A 69 2.18 -2.07 -11.91
CA LEU A 69 2.39 -2.92 -13.08
C LEU A 69 3.39 -2.33 -14.08
N ASP A 70 3.42 -1.01 -14.21
CA ASP A 70 4.26 -0.34 -15.20
C ASP A 70 5.74 -0.24 -14.81
N SER A 71 6.04 -0.30 -13.52
CA SER A 71 7.41 -0.13 -13.03
C SER A 71 7.88 -1.27 -12.15
N ASP A 72 7.02 -2.25 -11.89
CA ASP A 72 7.32 -3.40 -11.03
C ASP A 72 7.77 -2.99 -9.61
N THR A 73 7.30 -1.81 -9.16
CA THR A 73 7.67 -1.27 -7.85
C THR A 73 6.72 -1.76 -6.78
N ASP A 74 7.27 -2.40 -5.75
CA ASP A 74 6.52 -2.72 -4.53
C ASP A 74 6.40 -1.44 -3.72
N LEU A 75 5.15 -1.02 -3.45
CA LEU A 75 4.92 0.27 -2.80
C LEU A 75 5.39 0.28 -1.35
N GLY A 76 5.23 -0.84 -0.64
CA GLY A 76 5.74 -0.92 0.73
C GLY A 76 7.25 -0.78 0.79
N ALA A 77 7.96 -1.50 -0.08
CA ALA A 77 9.41 -1.39 -0.17
C ALA A 77 9.86 0.01 -0.58
N GLY A 78 9.11 0.65 -1.47
CA GLY A 78 9.39 2.02 -1.89
C GLY A 78 9.26 3.02 -0.76
N LEU A 79 8.22 2.88 0.06
CA LEU A 79 8.03 3.74 1.24
C LEU A 79 9.18 3.57 2.23
N ILE A 80 9.63 2.34 2.46
CA ILE A 80 10.76 2.08 3.35
C ILE A 80 12.03 2.70 2.79
N ALA A 81 12.29 2.52 1.50
CA ALA A 81 13.47 3.10 0.86
C ALA A 81 13.48 4.62 0.90
N ALA A 82 12.29 5.24 0.87
CA ALA A 82 12.16 6.70 0.97
C ALA A 82 12.23 7.21 2.42
N GLY A 83 12.35 6.32 3.40
CA GLY A 83 12.40 6.70 4.81
C GLY A 83 11.04 7.07 5.39
N LEU A 84 9.95 6.71 4.72
CA LEU A 84 8.59 7.09 5.12
C LEU A 84 7.84 5.96 5.84
N ALA A 85 8.40 4.78 5.86
CA ALA A 85 7.82 3.62 6.53
C ALA A 85 8.92 2.72 7.05
N GLU A 86 8.54 1.78 7.90
CA GLU A 86 9.44 0.76 8.42
C GLU A 86 8.76 -0.60 8.34
N PRO A 87 9.55 -1.69 8.39
CA PRO A 87 8.95 -3.03 8.42
C PRO A 87 8.01 -3.18 9.62
N ASP A 88 6.87 -3.81 9.40
CA ASP A 88 5.90 -4.07 10.47
C ASP A 88 6.42 -5.24 11.33
N PRO A 89 6.65 -5.05 12.64
CA PRO A 89 7.12 -6.14 13.50
C PRO A 89 6.08 -7.23 13.70
N ALA A 90 4.80 -6.94 13.44
CA ALA A 90 3.72 -7.90 13.55
C ALA A 90 3.27 -8.40 12.17
N ALA A 91 4.15 -8.33 11.16
CA ALA A 91 3.80 -8.68 9.81
C ALA A 91 3.42 -10.16 9.67
N PRO A 92 2.39 -10.47 8.84
CA PRO A 92 2.03 -11.85 8.58
C PRO A 92 3.08 -12.57 7.74
N ALA A 93 2.95 -13.88 7.63
CA ALA A 93 3.76 -14.67 6.71
C ALA A 93 3.59 -14.15 5.28
N GLY A 94 4.64 -14.19 4.49
CA GLY A 94 4.64 -13.69 3.12
C GLY A 94 5.29 -12.33 2.97
N CYS A 95 5.66 -11.69 4.07
CA CYS A 95 6.41 -10.45 4.03
C CYS A 95 7.91 -10.72 3.92
N PRO A 96 8.67 -9.84 3.25
CA PRO A 96 10.12 -9.96 3.24
C PRO A 96 10.69 -9.90 4.66
N ALA A 97 11.73 -10.65 4.90
CA ALA A 97 12.40 -10.65 6.18
C ALA A 97 13.16 -9.33 6.40
#